data_6f1378450115fb64247eea9f19b419ac
#
_entry.id   6f1378450115fb64247eea9f19b419ac
#
_cell.length_a   1.000
_cell.length_b   1.000
_cell.length_c   1.000
_cell.angle_alpha   90.00
_cell.angle_beta   90.00
_cell.angle_gamma   90.00
#
_symmetry.space_group_name_H-M   'P 1'
#
loop_
_entity.id
_entity.type
_entity.pdbx_description
1 polymer ?
#
loop_
_entity_poly.entity_id
_entity_poly.type
_entity_poly.pdbx_seq_one_letter_code
_entity_poly.pdbx_strand_id
1 'polypeptide(L)'
;MRVIETLRRHRAAAMPLSDQVSVARELVAGWADVLRLRTGEAWAHIESAHEHSRNAGLLHTQAHLLRVVGWGLKGRPGALVRELPLVVMAAPAAHVRRAAGLAPDQEGGVGLLATWRMRAGG
;
A
#
# COMPACT_ATOMS: atom_id res chain seq x y z
N MET A 1 -24.74 -3.70 -18.51
CA MET A 1 -23.62 -3.25 -19.37
C MET A 1 -22.51 -2.58 -18.59
N ARG A 2 -22.77 -1.49 -17.88
CA ARG A 2 -21.75 -0.79 -17.06
C ARG A 2 -21.12 -1.66 -15.98
N VAL A 3 -21.89 -2.51 -15.32
CA VAL A 3 -21.39 -3.41 -14.27
C VAL A 3 -20.40 -4.42 -14.83
N ILE A 4 -20.73 -5.03 -15.97
CA ILE A 4 -19.85 -6.01 -16.63
C ILE A 4 -18.53 -5.37 -17.04
N GLU A 5 -18.58 -4.16 -17.58
CA GLU A 5 -17.38 -3.43 -17.97
C GLU A 5 -16.52 -3.05 -16.76
N THR A 6 -17.15 -2.63 -15.69
CA THR A 6 -16.45 -2.34 -14.43
C THR A 6 -15.79 -3.60 -13.85
N LEU A 7 -16.48 -4.73 -13.88
CA LEU A 7 -15.92 -6.01 -13.42
C LEU A 7 -14.73 -6.46 -14.29
N ARG A 8 -14.84 -6.27 -15.60
CA ARG A 8 -13.72 -6.57 -16.52
C ARG A 8 -12.50 -5.71 -16.19
N ARG A 9 -12.69 -4.40 -16.02
CA ARG A 9 -11.61 -3.48 -15.65
C ARG A 9 -11.00 -3.84 -14.30
N HIS A 10 -11.84 -4.13 -13.33
CA HIS A 10 -11.40 -4.54 -12.01
C HIS A 10 -10.53 -5.81 -12.06
N ARG A 11 -10.94 -6.78 -12.88
CA ARG A 11 -10.22 -8.04 -13.04
C ARG A 11 -8.90 -7.83 -13.81
N ALA A 12 -8.94 -7.05 -14.88
CA ALA A 12 -7.76 -6.74 -15.69
C ALA A 12 -6.71 -5.93 -14.92
N ALA A 13 -7.16 -5.07 -13.99
CA ALA A 13 -6.27 -4.26 -13.15
C ALA A 13 -5.77 -5.02 -11.92
N ALA A 14 -6.14 -6.29 -11.74
CA ALA A 14 -5.65 -7.10 -10.64
C ALA A 14 -4.15 -7.33 -10.78
N MET A 15 -3.47 -7.35 -9.65
CA MET A 15 -2.05 -7.58 -9.60
C MET A 15 -1.72 -9.04 -9.93
N PRO A 16 -0.79 -9.31 -10.87
CA PRO A 16 -0.37 -10.68 -11.19
C PRO A 16 0.21 -11.38 -9.97
N LEU A 17 0.05 -12.72 -9.90
CA LEU A 17 0.51 -13.51 -8.76
C LEU A 17 2.02 -13.39 -8.55
N SER A 18 2.82 -13.36 -9.62
CA SER A 18 4.28 -13.18 -9.54
C SER A 18 4.64 -11.89 -8.85
N ASP A 19 3.92 -10.80 -9.14
CA ASP A 19 4.15 -9.49 -8.53
C ASP A 19 3.70 -9.49 -7.06
N GLN A 20 2.60 -10.18 -6.74
CA GLN A 20 2.17 -10.37 -5.35
C GLN A 20 3.22 -11.10 -4.52
N VAL A 21 3.85 -12.13 -5.08
CA VAL A 21 4.93 -12.85 -4.42
C VAL A 21 6.14 -11.95 -4.19
N SER A 22 6.50 -11.13 -5.16
CA SER A 22 7.60 -10.16 -5.01
C SER A 22 7.31 -9.15 -3.90
N VAL A 23 6.10 -8.60 -3.84
CA VAL A 23 5.69 -7.69 -2.78
C VAL A 23 5.69 -8.40 -1.42
N ALA A 24 5.20 -9.63 -1.36
CA ALA A 24 5.21 -10.40 -0.11
C ALA A 24 6.63 -10.61 0.41
N ARG A 25 7.58 -10.88 -0.46
CA ARG A 25 9.02 -10.96 -0.09
C ARG A 25 9.55 -9.66 0.49
N GLU A 26 9.20 -8.53 -0.13
CA GLU A 26 9.57 -7.22 0.39
C GLU A 26 8.96 -6.96 1.77
N LEU A 27 7.71 -7.34 1.98
CA LEU A 27 7.05 -7.23 3.28
C LEU A 27 7.73 -8.09 4.34
N VAL A 28 8.08 -9.33 4.02
CA VAL A 28 8.80 -10.22 4.94
C VAL A 28 10.17 -9.64 5.30
N ALA A 29 10.91 -9.16 4.32
CA ALA A 29 12.20 -8.51 4.54
C ALA A 29 12.05 -7.25 5.40
N GLY A 30 11.05 -6.42 5.14
CA GLY A 30 10.74 -5.23 5.92
C GLY A 30 10.41 -5.56 7.38
N TRP A 31 9.56 -6.54 7.63
CA TRP A 31 9.24 -7.01 8.98
C TRP A 31 10.47 -7.56 9.70
N ALA A 32 11.30 -8.36 9.01
CA ALA A 32 12.53 -8.90 9.58
C ALA A 32 13.48 -7.78 10.02
N ASP A 33 13.65 -6.75 9.20
CA ASP A 33 14.51 -5.62 9.54
C ASP A 33 13.93 -4.76 10.67
N VAL A 34 12.61 -4.55 10.70
CA VAL A 34 11.93 -3.86 11.80
C VAL A 34 12.15 -4.60 13.11
N LEU A 35 11.98 -5.93 13.12
CA LEU A 35 12.19 -6.76 14.32
C LEU A 35 13.64 -6.74 14.80
N ARG A 36 14.59 -6.45 13.91
CA ARG A 36 16.01 -6.28 14.23
C ARG A 36 16.39 -4.83 14.48
N LEU A 37 15.41 -3.94 14.55
CA LEU A 37 15.60 -2.50 14.74
C LEU A 37 16.45 -1.84 13.64
N ARG A 38 16.46 -2.42 12.45
CA ARG A 38 17.13 -1.89 11.26
C ARG A 38 16.19 -1.01 10.46
N THR A 39 15.80 0.12 11.04
CA THR A 39 14.74 0.96 10.47
C THR A 39 15.10 1.54 9.11
N GLY A 40 16.37 1.88 8.88
CA GLY A 40 16.81 2.42 7.59
C GLY A 40 16.68 1.39 6.46
N GLU A 41 17.16 0.16 6.67
CA GLU A 41 17.04 -0.93 5.70
C GLU A 41 15.59 -1.36 5.51
N ALA A 42 14.82 -1.43 6.61
CA ALA A 42 13.41 -1.75 6.56
C ALA A 42 12.64 -0.77 5.67
N TRP A 43 12.99 0.51 5.72
CA TRP A 43 12.25 1.55 5.01
C TRP A 43 12.28 1.37 3.50
N ALA A 44 13.39 0.94 2.93
CA ALA A 44 13.49 0.64 1.51
C ALA A 44 12.51 -0.47 1.09
N HIS A 45 12.41 -1.55 1.89
CA HIS A 45 11.47 -2.63 1.64
C HIS A 45 10.01 -2.17 1.82
N ILE A 46 9.75 -1.36 2.84
CA ILE A 46 8.42 -0.80 3.13
C ILE A 46 7.92 0.04 1.95
N GLU A 47 8.73 0.96 1.46
CA GLU A 47 8.36 1.84 0.35
C GLU A 47 8.16 1.04 -0.95
N SER A 48 9.03 0.08 -1.23
CA SER A 48 8.89 -0.79 -2.39
C SER A 48 7.58 -1.59 -2.33
N ALA A 49 7.29 -2.22 -1.21
CA ALA A 49 6.04 -2.96 -1.02
C ALA A 49 4.82 -2.05 -1.14
N HIS A 50 4.87 -0.85 -0.56
CA HIS A 50 3.79 0.12 -0.62
C HIS A 50 3.49 0.54 -2.06
N GLU A 51 4.50 0.91 -2.83
CA GLU A 51 4.32 1.37 -4.21
C GLU A 51 3.77 0.27 -5.13
N HIS A 52 4.24 -0.96 -4.99
CA HIS A 52 3.90 -2.05 -5.88
C HIS A 52 2.65 -2.83 -5.51
N SER A 53 2.02 -2.54 -4.36
CA SER A 53 0.88 -3.30 -3.85
C SER A 53 -0.47 -2.58 -3.98
N ARG A 54 -0.55 -1.44 -4.64
CA ARG A 54 -1.73 -0.58 -4.65
C ARG A 54 -3.04 -1.26 -5.08
N ASN A 55 -2.96 -2.27 -5.95
CA ASN A 55 -4.11 -3.02 -6.43
C ASN A 55 -4.33 -4.36 -5.72
N ALA A 56 -3.51 -4.68 -4.72
CA ALA A 56 -3.63 -5.88 -3.90
C ALA A 56 -3.98 -5.49 -2.47
N GLY A 57 -5.27 -5.49 -2.16
CA GLY A 57 -5.82 -4.89 -0.93
C GLY A 57 -5.14 -5.37 0.35
N LEU A 58 -4.98 -6.68 0.54
CA LEU A 58 -4.36 -7.24 1.74
C LEU A 58 -2.87 -6.89 1.83
N LEU A 59 -2.13 -7.00 0.73
CA LEU A 59 -0.70 -6.68 0.70
C LEU A 59 -0.49 -5.18 0.94
N HIS A 60 -1.34 -4.33 0.38
CA HIS A 60 -1.26 -2.90 0.58
C HIS A 60 -1.59 -2.51 2.03
N THR A 61 -2.57 -3.17 2.63
CA THR A 61 -2.88 -3.01 4.06
C THR A 61 -1.66 -3.37 4.92
N GLN A 62 -0.99 -4.48 4.63
CA GLN A 62 0.22 -4.88 5.34
C GLN A 62 1.35 -3.85 5.17
N ALA A 63 1.50 -3.29 3.97
CA ALA A 63 2.50 -2.25 3.73
C ALA A 63 2.24 -1.00 4.59
N HIS A 64 0.99 -0.55 4.69
CA HIS A 64 0.63 0.57 5.55
C HIS A 64 0.81 0.24 7.03
N LEU A 65 0.48 -0.99 7.45
CA LEU A 65 0.70 -1.43 8.83
C LEU A 65 2.19 -1.41 9.19
N LEU A 66 3.03 -1.88 8.28
CA LEU A 66 4.48 -1.85 8.45
C LEU A 66 5.02 -0.40 8.50
N ARG A 67 4.43 0.53 7.73
CA ARG A 67 4.73 1.96 7.83
C ARG A 67 4.37 2.52 9.21
N VAL A 68 3.23 2.13 9.77
CA VAL A 68 2.84 2.54 11.13
C VAL A 68 3.91 2.16 12.14
N VAL A 69 4.36 0.91 12.10
CA VAL A 69 5.44 0.42 12.99
C VAL A 69 6.74 1.17 12.72
N GLY A 70 7.09 1.38 11.46
CA GLY A 70 8.27 2.13 11.05
C GLY A 70 8.27 3.56 11.56
N TRP A 71 7.16 4.29 11.45
CA TRP A 71 7.03 5.63 11.99
C TRP A 71 7.19 5.67 13.50
N GLY A 72 6.63 4.67 14.21
CA GLY A 72 6.80 4.53 15.64
C GLY A 72 8.26 4.37 16.03
N LEU A 73 9.00 3.50 15.33
CA LEU A 73 10.44 3.29 15.56
C LEU A 73 11.29 4.50 15.21
N LYS A 74 10.87 5.30 14.23
CA LYS A 74 11.54 6.56 13.88
C LYS A 74 11.23 7.70 14.85
N GLY A 75 10.34 7.49 15.82
CA GLY A 75 9.91 8.52 16.74
C GLY A 75 9.10 9.63 16.10
N ARG A 76 8.28 9.30 15.11
CA ARG A 76 7.43 10.26 14.40
C ARG A 76 5.94 9.98 14.64
N PRO A 77 5.40 10.31 15.83
CA PRO A 77 4.02 9.98 16.18
C PRO A 77 2.98 10.66 15.29
N GLY A 78 3.24 11.87 14.80
CA GLY A 78 2.33 12.56 13.90
C GLY A 78 2.18 11.83 12.56
N ALA A 79 3.26 11.32 12.00
CA ALA A 79 3.23 10.52 10.78
C ALA A 79 2.53 9.18 11.03
N LEU A 80 2.77 8.55 12.18
CA LEU A 80 2.08 7.32 12.58
C LEU A 80 0.56 7.52 12.62
N VAL A 81 0.10 8.57 13.28
CA VAL A 81 -1.34 8.87 13.41
C VAL A 81 -1.97 9.10 12.03
N ARG A 82 -1.28 9.82 11.14
CA ARG A 82 -1.77 10.05 9.78
C ARG A 82 -1.81 8.77 8.93
N GLU A 83 -0.99 7.78 9.25
CA GLU A 83 -0.96 6.50 8.55
C GLU A 83 -2.14 5.59 8.94
N LEU A 84 -2.68 5.69 10.15
CA LEU A 84 -3.72 4.78 10.66
C LEU A 84 -4.97 4.71 9.77
N PRO A 85 -5.56 5.82 9.28
CA PRO A 85 -6.71 5.73 8.38
C PRO A 85 -6.38 5.01 7.07
N LEU A 86 -5.13 5.11 6.60
CA LEU A 86 -4.70 4.47 5.36
C LEU A 86 -4.64 2.94 5.50
N VAL A 87 -4.35 2.43 6.70
CA VAL A 87 -4.41 0.99 6.99
C VAL A 87 -5.84 0.48 6.76
N VAL A 88 -6.83 1.20 7.26
CA VAL A 88 -8.25 0.82 7.13
C VAL A 88 -8.74 0.96 5.69
N MET A 89 -8.30 1.99 4.97
CA MET A 89 -8.78 2.32 3.63
C MET A 89 -8.03 1.62 2.51
N ALA A 90 -6.91 0.95 2.81
CA ALA A 90 -6.06 0.35 1.78
C ALA A 90 -6.79 -0.68 0.91
N ALA A 91 -7.54 -1.58 1.50
CA ALA A 91 -8.29 -2.59 0.75
C ALA A 91 -9.44 -1.97 -0.07
N PRO A 92 -10.34 -1.13 0.49
CA PRO A 92 -11.33 -0.42 -0.32
C PRO A 92 -10.73 0.41 -1.44
N ALA A 93 -9.64 1.14 -1.17
CA ALA A 93 -8.96 1.94 -2.18
C ALA A 93 -8.40 1.07 -3.33
N ALA A 94 -7.87 -0.11 -3.03
CA ALA A 94 -7.41 -1.04 -4.05
C ALA A 94 -8.55 -1.49 -4.97
N HIS A 95 -9.70 -1.79 -4.42
CA HIS A 95 -10.89 -2.15 -5.20
C HIS A 95 -11.38 -1.00 -6.09
N VAL A 96 -11.39 0.22 -5.56
CA VAL A 96 -11.78 1.41 -6.35
C VAL A 96 -10.79 1.63 -7.50
N ARG A 97 -9.50 1.53 -7.24
CA ARG A 97 -8.46 1.65 -8.28
C ARG A 97 -8.64 0.60 -9.38
N ARG A 98 -8.89 -0.65 -9.01
CA ARG A 98 -9.13 -1.74 -9.96
C ARG A 98 -10.39 -1.49 -10.79
N ALA A 99 -11.46 -1.03 -10.16
CA ALA A 99 -12.71 -0.69 -10.85
C ALA A 99 -12.52 0.47 -11.85
N ALA A 100 -11.63 1.41 -11.54
CA ALA A 100 -11.25 2.50 -12.43
C ALA A 100 -10.26 2.07 -13.52
N GLY A 101 -9.72 0.86 -13.48
CA GLY A 101 -8.77 0.35 -14.46
C GLY A 101 -7.35 0.88 -14.29
N LEU A 102 -7.00 1.39 -13.11
CA LEU A 102 -5.65 1.89 -12.84
C LEU A 102 -4.68 0.72 -12.63
N ALA A 103 -3.49 0.82 -13.24
CA ALA A 103 -2.42 -0.15 -13.04
C ALA A 103 -1.83 -0.04 -11.61
N PRO A 104 -1.20 -1.11 -11.08
CA PRO A 104 -0.64 -1.11 -9.72
C PRO A 104 0.39 -0.03 -9.44
N ASP A 105 1.17 0.33 -10.44
CA ASP A 105 2.22 1.35 -10.37
C ASP A 105 1.75 2.76 -10.76
N GLN A 106 0.52 2.88 -11.27
CA GLN A 106 -0.03 4.16 -11.70
C GLN A 106 -0.34 5.07 -10.53
N GLU A 107 0.18 6.29 -10.58
CA GLU A 107 -0.25 7.32 -9.66
C GLU A 107 -1.72 7.63 -9.89
N GLY A 108 -2.45 7.73 -8.82
CA GLY A 108 -3.85 8.05 -8.88
C GLY A 108 -4.42 8.00 -7.50
N GLY A 109 -5.38 8.83 -7.25
CA GLY A 109 -5.96 8.92 -5.94
C GLY A 109 -7.46 8.96 -5.98
N VAL A 110 -8.06 8.77 -4.83
CA VAL A 110 -9.48 8.91 -4.60
C VAL A 110 -9.66 10.21 -3.80
N GLY A 111 -9.59 11.36 -4.50
CA GLY A 111 -9.86 12.66 -3.90
C GLY A 111 -9.10 12.93 -2.60
N LEU A 112 -9.83 13.07 -1.50
CA LEU A 112 -9.31 13.38 -0.18
C LEU A 112 -8.27 12.37 0.32
N LEU A 113 -8.43 11.10 -0.05
CA LEU A 113 -7.53 10.03 0.34
C LEU A 113 -6.14 10.18 -0.31
N ALA A 114 -6.09 10.64 -1.55
CA ALA A 114 -4.82 10.93 -2.25
C ALA A 114 -4.07 12.06 -1.55
N THR A 115 -4.76 13.13 -1.18
CA THR A 115 -4.18 14.26 -0.43
C THR A 115 -3.66 13.80 0.93
N TRP A 116 -4.43 13.01 1.64
CA TRP A 116 -4.04 12.44 2.93
C TRP A 116 -2.77 11.60 2.80
N ARG A 117 -2.71 10.76 1.78
CA ARG A 117 -1.57 9.89 1.52
C ARG A 117 -0.29 10.66 1.26
N MET A 118 -0.35 11.75 0.48
CA MET A 118 0.80 12.62 0.25
C MET A 118 1.32 13.23 1.54
N ARG A 119 0.44 13.66 2.44
CA ARG A 119 0.82 14.21 3.74
C ARG A 119 1.44 13.16 4.67
N ALA A 120 0.92 11.94 4.66
CA ALA A 120 1.44 10.84 5.46
C ALA A 120 2.81 10.35 4.97
N GLY A 121 3.08 10.45 3.66
CA GLY A 121 4.36 10.08 3.05
C GLY A 121 5.46 11.13 3.22
N GLY A 122 5.08 12.35 3.56
CA GLY A 122 6.03 13.44 3.83
C GLY A 122 6.46 13.47 5.27
#